data_a5d58136884cf4e6ac240c2415da3087
#
_entry.id   a5d58136884cf4e6ac240c2415da3087
#
_cell.length_a   1.000
_cell.length_b   1.000
_cell.length_c   1.000
_cell.angle_alpha   90.00
_cell.angle_beta   90.00
_cell.angle_gamma   90.00
#
_symmetry.space_group_name_H-M   'P 1'
#
loop_
_entity.id
_entity.type
_entity.pdbx_description
1 polymer ?
#
loop_
_entity_poly.entity_id
_entity_poly.type
_entity_poly.pdbx_seq_one_letter_code
_entity_poly.pdbx_strand_id
1 'polypeptide(L)'
;MTVSLRAGIPPFYVMDVWLAAAERQRTHGDLVNLSAGQPSAGAPTPVRDAAVAALKDNQLGYTVALGKPELRAAIAASYWDRHGLEVDARDVVVTTGSSGGFLLAFLACFDVGDRVAIASPGYPCYRNILSALGCEVVELPCGADTRFQPTVQMLAELDPPVAGV
;
A
#
# COMPACT_ATOMS: atom_id res chain seq x y z
N MET A 1 17.33 -19.82 -19.27
CA MET A 1 16.87 -19.60 -17.88
C MET A 1 15.36 -19.59 -17.93
N THR A 2 14.66 -20.49 -17.25
CA THR A 2 13.21 -20.44 -17.11
C THR A 2 12.88 -19.54 -15.93
N VAL A 3 12.09 -18.48 -16.17
CA VAL A 3 11.55 -17.62 -15.10
C VAL A 3 10.30 -18.25 -14.50
N SER A 4 9.95 -17.92 -13.25
CA SER A 4 8.74 -18.42 -12.61
C SER A 4 7.48 -17.85 -13.27
N LEU A 5 6.35 -18.55 -13.15
CA LEU A 5 5.04 -18.04 -13.61
C LEU A 5 4.68 -16.69 -13.00
N ARG A 6 5.14 -16.43 -11.77
CA ARG A 6 4.95 -15.15 -11.08
C ARG A 6 5.60 -13.96 -11.79
N ALA A 7 6.62 -14.20 -12.63
CA ALA A 7 7.23 -13.14 -13.44
C ALA A 7 6.34 -12.66 -14.60
N GLY A 8 5.25 -13.38 -14.89
CA GLY A 8 4.28 -13.03 -15.92
C GLY A 8 3.16 -12.10 -15.47
N ILE A 9 3.19 -11.58 -14.24
CA ILE A 9 2.19 -10.60 -13.77
C ILE A 9 2.30 -9.29 -14.59
N PRO A 10 1.16 -8.59 -14.81
CA PRO A 10 1.18 -7.32 -15.52
C PRO A 10 2.10 -6.29 -14.86
N PRO A 11 2.73 -5.41 -15.63
CA PRO A 11 3.54 -4.32 -15.08
C PRO A 11 2.72 -3.40 -14.17
N PHE A 12 3.40 -2.71 -13.28
CA PHE A 12 2.79 -1.64 -12.48
C PHE A 12 2.79 -0.34 -13.30
N TYR A 13 1.80 -0.17 -14.17
CA TYR A 13 1.72 0.89 -15.18
C TYR A 13 1.82 2.32 -14.61
N VAL A 14 1.57 2.53 -13.32
CA VAL A 14 1.77 3.82 -12.67
C VAL A 14 3.20 4.31 -12.82
N MET A 15 4.19 3.40 -12.82
CA MET A 15 5.59 3.77 -13.00
C MET A 15 5.88 4.21 -14.44
N ASP A 16 5.25 3.59 -15.42
CA ASP A 16 5.39 3.99 -16.83
C ASP A 16 4.80 5.39 -17.07
N VAL A 17 3.65 5.69 -16.44
CA VAL A 17 3.05 7.01 -16.45
C VAL A 17 3.98 8.04 -15.80
N TRP A 18 4.63 7.71 -14.70
CA TRP A 18 5.58 8.60 -14.04
C TRP A 18 6.82 8.88 -14.89
N LEU A 19 7.35 7.87 -15.55
CA LEU A 19 8.48 8.03 -16.48
C LEU A 19 8.09 8.95 -17.65
N ALA A 20 6.94 8.72 -18.27
CA ALA A 20 6.43 9.57 -19.33
C ALA A 20 6.18 11.00 -18.85
N ALA A 21 5.64 11.18 -17.65
CA ALA A 21 5.43 12.47 -17.01
C ALA A 21 6.75 13.22 -16.77
N ALA A 22 7.76 12.53 -16.25
CA ALA A 22 9.10 13.11 -16.02
C ALA A 22 9.73 13.57 -17.35
N GLU A 23 9.63 12.77 -18.41
CA GLU A 23 10.13 13.14 -19.74
C GLU A 23 9.35 14.33 -20.33
N ARG A 24 8.03 14.36 -20.20
CA ARG A 24 7.22 15.50 -20.60
C ARG A 24 7.64 16.77 -19.88
N GLN A 25 7.81 16.70 -18.56
CA GLN A 25 8.25 17.85 -17.77
C GLN A 25 9.63 18.35 -18.20
N ARG A 26 10.57 17.42 -18.49
CA ARG A 26 11.91 17.76 -18.93
C ARG A 26 11.94 18.45 -20.30
N THR A 27 11.07 18.04 -21.22
CA THR A 27 11.08 18.51 -22.62
C THR A 27 10.21 19.73 -22.87
N HIS A 28 9.12 19.88 -22.13
CA HIS A 28 8.11 20.92 -22.36
C HIS A 28 7.88 21.84 -21.15
N GLY A 29 8.08 21.36 -19.92
CA GLY A 29 7.93 22.15 -18.70
C GLY A 29 6.49 22.51 -18.32
N ASP A 30 5.49 21.91 -18.98
CA ASP A 30 4.07 22.27 -18.90
C ASP A 30 3.21 21.20 -18.20
N LEU A 31 3.84 20.27 -17.48
CA LEU A 31 3.13 19.13 -16.89
C LEU A 31 2.33 19.51 -15.64
N VAL A 32 1.04 19.15 -15.64
CA VAL A 32 0.24 19.03 -14.41
C VAL A 32 0.16 17.55 -14.05
N ASN A 33 0.90 17.12 -13.02
CA ASN A 33 0.97 15.73 -12.63
C ASN A 33 -0.16 15.38 -11.64
N LEU A 34 -1.10 14.56 -12.10
CA LEU A 34 -2.23 14.05 -11.32
C LEU A 34 -2.17 12.51 -11.16
N SER A 35 -1.03 11.90 -11.49
CA SER A 35 -0.88 10.43 -11.52
C SER A 35 -0.71 9.81 -10.14
N ALA A 36 -0.39 10.58 -9.11
CA ALA A 36 -0.30 10.10 -7.74
C ALA A 36 -0.69 11.19 -6.73
N GLY A 37 -1.30 10.74 -5.63
CA GLY A 37 -1.62 11.59 -4.49
C GLY A 37 -0.40 11.83 -3.62
N GLN A 38 0.40 12.84 -3.93
CA GLN A 38 1.52 13.25 -3.11
C GLN A 38 1.27 14.66 -2.55
N PRO A 39 1.44 14.89 -1.22
CA PRO A 39 1.39 16.23 -0.66
C PRO A 39 2.40 17.16 -1.33
N SER A 40 1.98 18.37 -1.69
CA SER A 40 2.87 19.39 -2.28
C SER A 40 3.83 20.00 -1.25
N ALA A 41 3.44 19.98 0.03
CA ALA A 41 4.28 20.44 1.12
C ALA A 41 5.28 19.37 1.54
N GLY A 42 6.52 19.74 1.75
CA GLY A 42 7.55 18.85 2.31
C GLY A 42 7.29 18.51 3.78
N ALA A 43 8.17 17.68 4.36
CA ALA A 43 8.10 17.35 5.78
C ALA A 43 8.19 18.62 6.65
N PRO A 44 7.42 18.70 7.75
CA PRO A 44 7.49 19.83 8.69
C PRO A 44 8.91 20.07 9.23
N THR A 45 9.24 21.32 9.55
CA THR A 45 10.57 21.68 10.04
C THR A 45 11.04 20.82 11.22
N PRO A 46 10.25 20.55 12.27
CA PRO A 46 10.69 19.70 13.37
C PRO A 46 11.08 18.27 12.95
N VAL A 47 10.38 17.72 11.94
CA VAL A 47 10.70 16.38 11.39
C VAL A 47 12.02 16.39 10.67
N ARG A 48 12.28 17.41 9.86
CA ARG A 48 13.55 17.56 9.14
C ARG A 48 14.73 17.77 10.10
N ASP A 49 14.53 18.60 11.12
CA ASP A 49 15.57 18.88 12.12
C ASP A 49 15.90 17.62 12.93
N ALA A 50 14.91 16.85 13.33
CA ALA A 50 15.09 15.55 13.99
C ALA A 50 15.86 14.56 13.10
N ALA A 51 15.54 14.51 11.80
CA ALA A 51 16.27 13.66 10.86
C ALA A 51 17.72 14.08 10.70
N VAL A 52 18.00 15.38 10.62
CA VAL A 52 19.37 15.92 10.56
C VAL A 52 20.15 15.59 11.83
N ALA A 53 19.54 15.74 13.00
CA ALA A 53 20.17 15.38 14.28
C ALA A 53 20.48 13.88 14.33
N ALA A 54 19.53 13.03 13.95
CA ALA A 54 19.74 11.58 13.92
C ALA A 54 20.88 11.15 12.98
N LEU A 55 21.03 11.82 11.83
CA LEU A 55 22.13 11.57 10.90
C LEU A 55 23.50 11.97 11.47
N LYS A 56 23.55 13.00 12.32
CA LYS A 56 24.81 13.48 12.92
C LYS A 56 25.23 12.67 14.14
N ASP A 57 24.27 12.28 14.96
CA ASP A 57 24.53 11.80 16.32
C ASP A 57 24.32 10.29 16.49
N ASN A 58 23.68 9.63 15.53
CA ASN A 58 23.33 8.22 15.63
C ASN A 58 23.92 7.36 14.51
N GLN A 59 24.37 6.17 14.88
CA GLN A 59 24.59 5.10 13.91
C GLN A 59 23.21 4.60 13.41
N LEU A 60 22.87 4.91 12.17
CA LEU A 60 21.66 4.42 11.51
C LEU A 60 21.89 2.99 11.03
N GLY A 61 21.90 2.05 11.98
CA GLY A 61 22.09 0.62 11.74
C GLY A 61 20.79 -0.17 11.61
N TYR A 62 20.89 -1.47 11.74
CA TYR A 62 19.72 -2.36 11.74
C TYR A 62 18.79 -2.07 12.92
N THR A 63 17.49 -2.21 12.66
CA THR A 63 16.45 -2.17 13.68
C THR A 63 15.87 -3.56 13.91
N VAL A 64 15.10 -3.73 14.98
CA VAL A 64 14.35 -4.95 15.23
C VAL A 64 13.26 -5.14 14.16
N ALA A 65 12.92 -6.38 13.84
CA ALA A 65 12.08 -6.74 12.70
C ALA A 65 10.71 -6.05 12.70
N LEU A 66 10.08 -5.87 13.84
CA LEU A 66 8.77 -5.23 13.96
C LEU A 66 8.82 -3.70 13.98
N GLY A 67 10.01 -3.12 13.96
CA GLY A 67 10.24 -1.68 14.10
C GLY A 67 10.63 -1.26 15.50
N LYS A 68 11.24 -0.08 15.62
CA LYS A 68 11.73 0.46 16.90
C LYS A 68 10.59 0.56 17.92
N PRO A 69 10.79 0.09 19.18
CA PRO A 69 9.76 0.11 20.20
C PRO A 69 9.16 1.51 20.44
N GLU A 70 10.00 2.55 20.40
CA GLU A 70 9.58 3.93 20.62
C GLU A 70 8.62 4.40 19.49
N LEU A 71 8.90 4.03 18.24
CA LEU A 71 8.03 4.34 17.10
C LEU A 71 6.70 3.60 17.19
N ARG A 72 6.74 2.31 17.55
CA ARG A 72 5.53 1.50 17.72
C ARG A 72 4.64 2.05 18.84
N ALA A 73 5.23 2.46 19.96
CA ALA A 73 4.51 3.10 21.06
C ALA A 73 3.91 4.45 20.64
N ALA A 74 4.65 5.28 19.88
CA ALA A 74 4.14 6.55 19.38
C ALA A 74 2.99 6.37 18.37
N ILE A 75 3.04 5.33 17.52
CA ILE A 75 1.95 4.97 16.62
C ILE A 75 0.71 4.56 17.43
N ALA A 76 0.84 3.68 18.40
CA ALA A 76 -0.24 3.25 19.27
C ALA A 76 -0.89 4.45 19.99
N ALA A 77 -0.09 5.34 20.57
CA ALA A 77 -0.58 6.58 21.20
C ALA A 77 -1.34 7.46 20.21
N SER A 78 -0.90 7.57 18.94
CA SER A 78 -1.59 8.38 17.93
C SER A 78 -2.99 7.87 17.58
N TYR A 79 -3.26 6.58 17.74
CA TYR A 79 -4.60 6.02 17.57
C TYR A 79 -5.53 6.47 18.71
N TRP A 80 -5.02 6.52 19.92
CA TRP A 80 -5.76 7.08 21.04
C TRP A 80 -6.07 8.55 20.83
N ASP A 81 -5.05 9.36 20.52
CA ASP A 81 -5.18 10.81 20.38
C ASP A 81 -6.14 11.23 19.25
N ARG A 82 -6.18 10.48 18.15
CA ARG A 82 -6.97 10.83 16.97
C ARG A 82 -8.33 10.17 16.93
N HIS A 83 -8.46 8.98 17.49
CA HIS A 83 -9.63 8.14 17.30
C HIS A 83 -10.24 7.63 18.61
N GLY A 84 -9.59 7.85 19.75
CA GLY A 84 -10.01 7.27 21.03
C GLY A 84 -9.90 5.73 21.08
N LEU A 85 -9.05 5.15 20.21
CA LEU A 85 -8.86 3.71 20.12
C LEU A 85 -7.61 3.28 20.88
N GLU A 86 -7.78 2.36 21.82
CA GLU A 86 -6.66 1.73 22.52
C GLU A 86 -6.04 0.64 21.62
N VAL A 87 -4.79 0.86 21.22
CA VAL A 87 -3.98 -0.08 20.43
C VAL A 87 -2.76 -0.47 21.24
N ASP A 88 -2.50 -1.76 21.39
CA ASP A 88 -1.28 -2.23 22.03
C ASP A 88 -0.08 -2.03 21.09
N ALA A 89 1.00 -1.42 21.57
CA ALA A 89 2.22 -1.26 20.79
C ALA A 89 2.80 -2.59 20.28
N ARG A 90 2.46 -3.72 20.93
CA ARG A 90 2.85 -5.06 20.47
C ARG A 90 2.17 -5.48 19.17
N ASP A 91 1.00 -4.91 18.87
CA ASP A 91 0.23 -5.19 17.65
C ASP A 91 0.59 -4.26 16.49
N VAL A 92 1.51 -3.32 16.72
CA VAL A 92 2.00 -2.41 15.69
C VAL A 92 3.23 -2.99 15.00
N VAL A 93 3.19 -3.10 13.69
CA VAL A 93 4.32 -3.53 12.85
C VAL A 93 4.68 -2.42 11.86
N VAL A 94 5.94 -2.02 11.85
CA VAL A 94 6.47 -1.03 10.90
C VAL A 94 6.95 -1.76 9.64
N THR A 95 6.43 -1.37 8.50
CA THR A 95 6.76 -1.98 7.20
C THR A 95 7.36 -0.97 6.23
N THR A 96 7.90 -1.46 5.11
CA THR A 96 8.41 -0.61 4.01
C THR A 96 7.22 -0.06 3.19
N GLY A 97 6.50 0.88 3.78
CA GLY A 97 5.28 1.44 3.23
C GLY A 97 4.08 0.49 3.34
N SER A 98 2.91 0.98 2.93
CA SER A 98 1.67 0.19 2.93
C SER A 98 1.74 -1.04 2.02
N SER A 99 2.46 -0.95 0.89
CA SER A 99 2.63 -2.10 -0.01
C SER A 99 3.36 -3.27 0.65
N GLY A 100 4.37 -2.99 1.48
CA GLY A 100 5.01 -4.01 2.32
C GLY A 100 4.05 -4.61 3.35
N GLY A 101 3.21 -3.78 3.95
CA GLY A 101 2.15 -4.21 4.87
C GLY A 101 1.14 -5.14 4.19
N PHE A 102 0.64 -4.77 3.01
CA PHE A 102 -0.29 -5.60 2.24
C PHE A 102 0.33 -6.93 1.79
N LEU A 103 1.59 -6.92 1.37
CA LEU A 103 2.28 -8.17 1.03
C LEU A 103 2.29 -9.15 2.21
N LEU A 104 2.63 -8.66 3.41
CA LEU A 104 2.67 -9.50 4.61
C LEU A 104 1.27 -9.96 5.03
N ALA A 105 0.27 -9.08 4.98
CA ALA A 105 -1.10 -9.40 5.31
C ALA A 105 -1.68 -10.45 4.35
N PHE A 106 -1.48 -10.29 3.05
CA PHE A 106 -1.98 -11.25 2.06
C PHE A 106 -1.28 -12.60 2.16
N LEU A 107 0.03 -12.63 2.44
CA LEU A 107 0.76 -13.87 2.71
C LEU A 107 0.24 -14.60 3.96
N ALA A 108 -0.25 -13.85 4.95
CA ALA A 108 -0.79 -14.43 6.18
C ALA A 108 -2.23 -14.90 6.05
N CYS A 109 -3.00 -14.31 5.13
CA CYS A 109 -4.45 -14.53 5.03
C CYS A 109 -4.87 -15.44 3.87
N PHE A 110 -4.04 -15.57 2.81
CA PHE A 110 -4.45 -16.24 1.59
C PHE A 110 -3.44 -17.25 1.10
N ASP A 111 -3.94 -18.37 0.60
CA ASP A 111 -3.17 -19.41 -0.09
C ASP A 111 -3.21 -19.23 -1.61
N VAL A 112 -2.33 -19.98 -2.30
CA VAL A 112 -2.33 -20.04 -3.78
C VAL A 112 -3.65 -20.62 -4.27
N GLY A 113 -4.31 -19.91 -5.18
CA GLY A 113 -5.60 -20.30 -5.73
C GLY A 113 -6.80 -19.70 -4.99
N ASP A 114 -6.61 -19.07 -3.86
CA ASP A 114 -7.69 -18.36 -3.17
C ASP A 114 -8.23 -17.22 -4.03
N ARG A 115 -9.56 -17.10 -4.07
CA ARG A 115 -10.26 -16.00 -4.73
C ARG A 115 -10.38 -14.81 -3.80
N VAL A 116 -9.86 -13.67 -4.22
CA VAL A 116 -9.88 -12.44 -3.40
C VAL A 116 -10.52 -11.31 -4.20
N ALA A 117 -11.59 -10.73 -3.64
CA ALA A 117 -12.29 -9.63 -4.28
C ALA A 117 -11.61 -8.29 -3.99
N ILE A 118 -11.54 -7.42 -5.00
CA ILE A 118 -11.06 -6.04 -4.87
C ILE A 118 -11.99 -5.08 -5.59
N ALA A 119 -12.14 -3.86 -5.07
CA ALA A 119 -12.87 -2.80 -5.76
C ALA A 119 -12.14 -2.38 -7.06
N SER A 120 -12.90 -2.15 -8.12
CA SER A 120 -12.41 -1.59 -9.38
C SER A 120 -13.29 -0.38 -9.78
N PRO A 121 -12.75 0.85 -9.91
CA PRO A 121 -11.33 1.21 -9.78
C PRO A 121 -10.79 1.11 -8.35
N GLY A 122 -9.51 0.77 -8.22
CA GLY A 122 -8.82 0.63 -6.93
C GLY A 122 -7.32 0.85 -7.07
N TYR A 123 -6.60 0.75 -5.97
CA TYR A 123 -5.15 0.89 -5.99
C TYR A 123 -4.48 -0.32 -6.68
N PRO A 124 -3.76 -0.14 -7.79
CA PRO A 124 -3.30 -1.25 -8.63
C PRO A 124 -2.36 -2.24 -7.92
N CYS A 125 -1.66 -1.79 -6.87
CA CYS A 125 -0.71 -2.62 -6.14
C CYS A 125 -1.36 -3.87 -5.53
N TYR A 126 -2.62 -3.78 -5.09
CA TYR A 126 -3.34 -4.92 -4.49
C TYR A 126 -3.47 -6.07 -5.48
N ARG A 127 -3.93 -5.77 -6.70
CA ARG A 127 -4.02 -6.75 -7.78
C ARG A 127 -2.67 -7.40 -8.07
N ASN A 128 -1.63 -6.58 -8.22
CA ASN A 128 -0.31 -7.08 -8.54
C ASN A 128 0.25 -8.00 -7.45
N ILE A 129 0.08 -7.63 -6.17
CA ILE A 129 0.54 -8.47 -5.05
C ILE A 129 -0.24 -9.78 -5.02
N LEU A 130 -1.57 -9.75 -5.04
CA LEU A 130 -2.41 -10.96 -5.01
C LEU A 130 -2.08 -11.89 -6.17
N SER A 131 -1.96 -11.36 -7.40
CA SER A 131 -1.58 -12.15 -8.57
C SER A 131 -0.18 -12.76 -8.43
N ALA A 132 0.79 -12.01 -7.87
CA ALA A 132 2.14 -12.51 -7.62
C ALA A 132 2.16 -13.62 -6.55
N LEU A 133 1.24 -13.59 -5.60
CA LEU A 133 1.06 -14.64 -4.59
C LEU A 133 0.32 -15.87 -5.14
N GLY A 134 -0.25 -15.77 -6.33
CA GLY A 134 -0.97 -16.86 -6.99
C GLY A 134 -2.45 -16.93 -6.62
N CYS A 135 -3.00 -15.85 -6.05
CA CYS A 135 -4.43 -15.71 -5.81
C CYS A 135 -5.18 -15.40 -7.12
N GLU A 136 -6.44 -15.80 -7.19
CA GLU A 136 -7.38 -15.38 -8.22
C GLU A 136 -8.01 -14.04 -7.81
N VAL A 137 -7.75 -13.00 -8.58
CA VAL A 137 -8.28 -11.66 -8.30
C VAL A 137 -9.66 -11.51 -8.94
N VAL A 138 -10.67 -11.25 -8.12
CA VAL A 138 -12.05 -10.99 -8.53
C VAL A 138 -12.30 -9.49 -8.44
N GLU A 139 -12.46 -8.82 -9.59
CA GLU A 139 -12.73 -7.38 -9.61
C GLU A 139 -14.22 -7.10 -9.45
N LEU A 140 -14.55 -6.27 -8.46
CA LEU A 140 -15.90 -5.76 -8.23
C LEU A 140 -16.02 -4.37 -8.91
N PRO A 141 -16.80 -4.24 -9.99
CA PRO A 141 -16.96 -2.94 -10.65
C PRO A 141 -17.78 -2.01 -9.76
N CYS A 142 -17.10 -1.00 -9.18
CA CYS A 142 -17.71 -0.03 -8.28
C CYS A 142 -17.79 1.33 -8.98
N GLY A 143 -19.02 1.78 -9.27
CA GLY A 143 -19.28 3.04 -9.97
C GLY A 143 -19.72 4.17 -9.04
N ALA A 144 -20.14 5.27 -9.65
CA ALA A 144 -20.67 6.42 -8.93
C ALA A 144 -21.95 6.10 -8.13
N ASP A 145 -22.75 5.16 -8.61
CA ASP A 145 -23.95 4.62 -7.99
C ASP A 145 -23.68 3.97 -6.63
N THR A 146 -22.52 3.31 -6.49
CA THR A 146 -22.04 2.73 -5.22
C THR A 146 -21.05 3.62 -4.48
N ARG A 147 -20.83 4.84 -4.94
CA ARG A 147 -19.79 5.75 -4.44
C ARG A 147 -18.40 5.13 -4.47
N PHE A 148 -18.13 4.33 -5.49
CA PHE A 148 -16.87 3.59 -5.70
C PHE A 148 -16.50 2.64 -4.56
N GLN A 149 -17.50 2.11 -3.85
CA GLN A 149 -17.31 1.14 -2.77
C GLN A 149 -18.02 -0.17 -3.10
N PRO A 150 -17.47 -1.33 -2.68
CA PRO A 150 -18.16 -2.60 -2.76
C PRO A 150 -19.44 -2.58 -1.92
N THR A 151 -20.45 -3.29 -2.38
CA THR A 151 -21.69 -3.47 -1.63
C THR A 151 -21.82 -4.90 -1.14
N VAL A 152 -22.62 -5.10 -0.07
CA VAL A 152 -22.93 -6.44 0.44
C VAL A 152 -23.56 -7.32 -0.64
N GLN A 153 -24.39 -6.72 -1.49
CA GLN A 153 -25.03 -7.43 -2.58
C GLN A 153 -24.02 -7.96 -3.60
N MET A 154 -23.05 -7.13 -4.02
CA MET A 154 -21.99 -7.57 -4.94
C MET A 154 -21.22 -8.77 -4.39
N LEU A 155 -20.97 -8.79 -3.09
CA LEU A 155 -20.27 -9.91 -2.44
C LEU A 155 -21.17 -11.16 -2.35
N ALA A 156 -22.46 -10.97 -2.06
CA ALA A 156 -23.40 -12.08 -1.95
C ALA A 156 -23.69 -12.77 -3.28
N GLU A 157 -23.52 -12.06 -4.39
CA GLU A 157 -23.73 -12.58 -5.75
C GLU A 157 -22.50 -13.32 -6.32
N LEU A 158 -21.37 -13.34 -5.60
CA LEU A 158 -20.18 -14.04 -6.06
C LEU A 158 -20.34 -15.56 -5.93
N ASP A 159 -20.22 -16.24 -7.07
CA ASP A 159 -20.25 -17.71 -7.14
C ASP A 159 -19.06 -18.20 -7.99
N PRO A 160 -18.16 -19.02 -7.45
CA PRO A 160 -18.07 -19.39 -6.04
C PRO A 160 -17.68 -18.21 -5.13
N PRO A 161 -17.92 -18.29 -3.81
CA PRO A 161 -17.59 -17.23 -2.87
C PRO A 161 -16.08 -16.96 -2.81
N VAL A 162 -15.72 -15.78 -2.32
CA VAL A 162 -14.32 -15.35 -2.17
C VAL A 162 -13.79 -15.64 -0.76
N ALA A 163 -12.49 -15.88 -0.65
CA ALA A 163 -11.81 -16.08 0.63
C ALA A 163 -11.61 -14.77 1.41
N GLY A 164 -11.61 -13.64 0.69
CA GLY A 164 -11.45 -12.31 1.29
C GLY A 164 -11.82 -11.17 0.35
N VAL A 165 -11.89 -9.96 0.94
CA VAL A 165 -12.24 -8.70 0.27
C VAL A 165 -11.27 -7.62 0.72
#